data_a23b87e9a806f85e2545f3f1e623cfb0
#
_entry.id   a23b87e9a806f85e2545f3f1e623cfb0
#
_cell.length_a   1.000
_cell.length_b   1.000
_cell.length_c   1.000
_cell.angle_alpha   90.00
_cell.angle_beta   90.00
_cell.angle_gamma   90.00
#
_symmetry.space_group_name_H-M   'P 1'
#
loop_
_entity.id
_entity.type
_entity.pdbx_description
1 polymer ?
#
loop_
_entity_poly.entity_id
_entity_poly.type
_entity_poly.pdbx_seq_one_letter_code
_entity_poly.pdbx_strand_id
1 'polypeptide(L)'
;MSNLPPKNTCSICAELRDLSLHLHELAAFCDYFENRRVTYARKKGALVPDQEARTSIIARWLRLASQIERVDLDTYRFQEAHIYCEPVDEQLRSDAEHHSLIATPLTRFVFFCNALEETYRFISPTYEQRFDRRTAGGVKEEYLRSHSMQATSILDESKHLSVPYAYQHLMENLLKISQIYFGQFGGTLDVRGRTVGDQSYGLQVVRNVRNHVAHGVFPLLENPEYSMNADHLTRRNTINLLNQCTRIGAIGIQLLLAVDNDGFQSIMYGENCDDYDYGNYFSENMSREYLTSLHRSQDFGLNESAYFRWSEFAGT
;
A
#
# COMPACT_ATOMS: atom_id res chain seq x y z
N MET A 1 17.07 24.22 14.65
CA MET A 1 16.36 23.51 15.74
C MET A 1 15.63 22.34 15.12
N SER A 2 16.02 21.12 15.46
CA SER A 2 15.43 19.90 14.89
C SER A 2 13.98 19.75 15.38
N ASN A 3 13.02 20.07 14.55
CA ASN A 3 11.62 19.73 14.77
C ASN A 3 11.45 18.20 14.62
N LEU A 4 11.84 17.46 15.64
CA LEU A 4 11.44 16.08 15.76
C LEU A 4 9.90 16.02 15.78
N PRO A 5 9.27 15.18 14.97
CA PRO A 5 7.82 15.01 15.03
C PRO A 5 7.44 14.63 16.47
N PRO A 6 6.30 15.11 16.97
CA PRO A 6 5.85 14.75 18.32
C PRO A 6 5.85 13.22 18.44
N LYS A 7 6.50 12.69 19.50
CA LYS A 7 6.51 11.26 19.80
C LYS A 7 5.07 10.75 19.72
N ASN A 8 4.85 9.77 18.89
CA ASN A 8 3.55 9.13 18.75
C ASN A 8 3.13 8.60 20.14
N THR A 9 2.15 9.23 20.74
CA THR A 9 1.69 8.87 22.09
C THR A 9 0.72 7.68 22.08
N CYS A 10 0.31 7.22 20.91
CA CYS A 10 -0.57 6.07 20.75
C CYS A 10 0.22 4.77 20.96
N SER A 11 -0.11 4.03 22.04
CA SER A 11 0.55 2.76 22.36
C SER A 11 0.42 1.73 21.23
N ILE A 12 -0.75 1.67 20.59
CA ILE A 12 -0.99 0.76 19.44
C ILE A 12 -0.08 1.10 18.26
N CYS A 13 0.01 2.40 17.91
CA CYS A 13 0.85 2.82 16.79
C CYS A 13 2.36 2.67 17.10
N ALA A 14 2.75 2.69 18.36
CA ALA A 14 4.14 2.51 18.77
C ALA A 14 4.64 1.06 18.55
N GLU A 15 3.73 0.10 18.47
CA GLU A 15 4.06 -1.29 18.18
C GLU A 15 4.10 -1.61 16.67
N LEU A 16 3.81 -0.63 15.83
CA LEU A 16 3.88 -0.82 14.39
C LEU A 16 5.32 -0.66 13.90
N ARG A 17 5.71 -1.56 13.02
CA ARG A 17 6.97 -1.47 12.30
C ARG A 17 7.01 -0.18 11.46
N ASP A 18 8.19 0.38 11.21
CA ASP A 18 8.32 1.47 10.22
C ASP A 18 7.67 1.10 8.89
N LEU A 19 7.13 2.08 8.17
CA LEU A 19 6.38 1.80 6.94
C LEU A 19 7.27 1.20 5.85
N SER A 20 8.48 1.73 5.67
CA SER A 20 9.42 1.23 4.66
C SER A 20 9.88 -0.17 4.99
N LEU A 21 10.19 -0.44 6.27
CA LEU A 21 10.55 -1.77 6.75
C LEU A 21 9.39 -2.76 6.60
N HIS A 22 8.15 -2.36 6.93
CA HIS A 22 6.97 -3.21 6.70
C HIS A 22 6.82 -3.63 5.22
N LEU A 23 6.98 -2.68 4.29
CA LEU A 23 6.92 -2.96 2.86
C LEU A 23 8.06 -3.88 2.41
N HIS A 24 9.26 -3.70 2.98
CA HIS A 24 10.42 -4.53 2.70
C HIS A 24 10.23 -5.98 3.16
N GLU A 25 9.77 -6.19 4.39
CA GLU A 25 9.48 -7.52 4.93
C GLU A 25 8.37 -8.23 4.13
N LEU A 26 7.33 -7.50 3.75
CA LEU A 26 6.28 -8.04 2.89
C LEU A 26 6.81 -8.39 1.49
N ALA A 27 7.75 -7.60 0.95
CA ALA A 27 8.41 -7.91 -0.31
C ALA A 27 9.25 -9.19 -0.19
N ALA A 28 10.03 -9.33 0.89
CA ALA A 28 10.80 -10.52 1.16
C ALA A 28 9.90 -11.76 1.25
N PHE A 29 8.79 -11.65 1.99
CA PHE A 29 7.79 -12.73 2.05
C PHE A 29 7.29 -13.14 0.66
N CYS A 30 6.90 -12.17 -0.18
CA CYS A 30 6.38 -12.45 -1.53
C CYS A 30 7.42 -13.08 -2.47
N ASP A 31 8.72 -12.80 -2.28
CA ASP A 31 9.79 -13.44 -3.06
C ASP A 31 10.04 -14.87 -2.60
N TYR A 32 10.14 -15.09 -1.29
CA TYR A 32 10.35 -16.44 -0.75
C TYR A 32 9.15 -17.36 -0.98
N PHE A 33 7.97 -16.76 -1.00
CA PHE A 33 6.73 -17.44 -1.34
C PHE A 33 6.49 -17.45 -2.85
N GLU A 34 7.48 -17.71 -3.68
CA GLU A 34 7.33 -17.62 -5.12
C GLU A 34 6.20 -18.52 -5.65
N ASN A 35 5.14 -17.87 -6.13
CA ASN A 35 4.02 -18.53 -6.77
C ASN A 35 3.55 -17.73 -7.99
N ARG A 36 2.92 -18.43 -8.94
CA ARG A 36 2.44 -17.85 -10.19
C ARG A 36 1.06 -18.35 -10.53
N ARG A 37 0.24 -17.48 -11.10
CA ARG A 37 -1.10 -17.82 -11.59
C ARG A 37 -1.32 -17.21 -12.97
N VAL A 38 -1.97 -17.94 -13.86
CA VAL A 38 -2.39 -17.40 -15.16
C VAL A 38 -3.68 -16.64 -14.98
N THR A 39 -3.70 -15.39 -15.39
CA THR A 39 -4.92 -14.58 -15.43
C THR A 39 -5.69 -14.88 -16.71
N TYR A 40 -6.99 -14.69 -16.66
CA TYR A 40 -7.90 -14.93 -17.78
C TYR A 40 -8.69 -13.68 -18.09
N ALA A 41 -8.87 -13.40 -19.38
CA ALA A 41 -9.75 -12.36 -19.87
C ALA A 41 -10.85 -12.96 -20.72
N ARG A 42 -12.04 -12.37 -20.66
CA ARG A 42 -13.17 -12.80 -21.50
C ARG A 42 -13.06 -12.14 -22.87
N LYS A 43 -12.79 -12.93 -23.93
CA LYS A 43 -12.77 -12.47 -25.33
C LYS A 43 -13.85 -13.20 -26.11
N LYS A 44 -14.77 -12.46 -26.71
CA LYS A 44 -15.91 -13.01 -27.51
C LYS A 44 -16.69 -14.11 -26.76
N GLY A 45 -16.93 -13.92 -25.45
CA GLY A 45 -17.66 -14.87 -24.61
C GLY A 45 -16.85 -16.02 -24.04
N ALA A 46 -15.65 -16.29 -24.51
CA ALA A 46 -14.75 -17.33 -23.98
C ALA A 46 -13.73 -16.74 -23.01
N LEU A 47 -13.38 -17.52 -21.98
CA LEU A 47 -12.23 -17.21 -21.11
C LEU A 47 -10.97 -17.67 -21.83
N VAL A 48 -10.04 -16.77 -22.02
CA VAL A 48 -8.74 -17.05 -22.64
C VAL A 48 -7.60 -16.62 -21.71
N PRO A 49 -6.49 -17.34 -21.66
CA PRO A 49 -5.30 -16.91 -20.95
C PRO A 49 -4.87 -15.52 -21.44
N ASP A 50 -4.49 -14.63 -20.49
CA ASP A 50 -4.13 -13.24 -20.81
C ASP A 50 -2.72 -12.92 -20.32
N GLN A 51 -2.50 -12.93 -19.03
CA GLN A 51 -1.21 -12.60 -18.42
C GLN A 51 -0.87 -13.58 -17.30
N GLU A 52 0.34 -13.55 -16.82
CA GLU A 52 0.79 -14.27 -15.63
C GLU A 52 0.95 -13.27 -14.48
N ALA A 53 0.29 -13.54 -13.37
CA ALA A 53 0.46 -12.83 -12.10
C ALA A 53 1.42 -13.63 -11.21
N ARG A 54 2.38 -12.94 -10.58
CA ARG A 54 3.43 -13.57 -9.77
C ARG A 54 3.63 -12.83 -8.45
N THR A 55 3.86 -13.57 -7.38
CA THR A 55 4.24 -12.98 -6.08
C THR A 55 5.58 -12.23 -6.16
N SER A 56 6.52 -12.68 -6.98
CA SER A 56 7.80 -11.99 -7.23
C SER A 56 7.62 -10.62 -7.92
N ILE A 57 6.55 -10.41 -8.69
CA ILE A 57 6.22 -9.07 -9.25
C ILE A 57 5.65 -8.17 -8.15
N ILE A 58 4.80 -8.71 -7.27
CA ILE A 58 4.33 -8.00 -6.07
C ILE A 58 5.53 -7.53 -5.25
N ALA A 59 6.48 -8.45 -4.97
CA ALA A 59 7.71 -8.17 -4.24
C ALA A 59 8.52 -7.03 -4.86
N ARG A 60 8.71 -7.02 -6.18
CA ARG A 60 9.47 -5.98 -6.87
C ARG A 60 8.87 -4.59 -6.69
N TRP A 61 7.54 -4.46 -6.82
CA TRP A 61 6.85 -3.19 -6.60
C TRP A 61 6.91 -2.74 -5.14
N LEU A 62 6.73 -3.66 -4.19
CA LEU A 62 6.86 -3.38 -2.75
C LEU A 62 8.29 -2.94 -2.40
N ARG A 63 9.30 -3.57 -3.01
CA ARG A 63 10.71 -3.22 -2.83
C ARG A 63 11.00 -1.81 -3.33
N LEU A 64 10.51 -1.45 -4.52
CA LEU A 64 10.62 -0.08 -5.03
C LEU A 64 9.95 0.92 -4.08
N ALA A 65 8.75 0.61 -3.57
CA ALA A 65 8.05 1.48 -2.62
C ALA A 65 8.80 1.60 -1.28
N SER A 66 9.41 0.51 -0.78
CA SER A 66 10.14 0.49 0.49
C SER A 66 11.44 1.29 0.45
N GLN A 67 12.11 1.33 -0.70
CA GLN A 67 13.41 1.96 -0.90
C GLN A 67 13.33 3.48 -1.14
N ILE A 68 12.12 4.05 -1.27
CA ILE A 68 11.97 5.49 -1.40
C ILE A 68 12.17 6.14 -0.03
N GLU A 69 13.34 6.72 0.17
CA GLU A 69 13.64 7.53 1.34
C GLU A 69 13.17 8.97 1.13
N ARG A 70 13.58 9.57 0.01
CA ARG A 70 13.23 10.93 -0.35
C ARG A 70 13.16 11.09 -1.88
N VAL A 71 12.24 11.91 -2.34
CA VAL A 71 12.16 12.39 -3.72
C VAL A 71 12.49 13.87 -3.69
N ASP A 72 13.66 14.25 -4.17
CA ASP A 72 14.08 15.63 -4.24
C ASP A 72 13.64 16.28 -5.56
N LEU A 73 13.07 17.47 -5.45
CA LEU A 73 12.65 18.29 -6.58
C LEU A 73 13.56 19.50 -6.69
N ASP A 74 14.14 19.67 -7.88
CA ASP A 74 15.03 20.81 -8.19
C ASP A 74 14.19 21.98 -8.70
N THR A 75 13.85 22.88 -7.80
CA THR A 75 13.10 24.12 -8.10
C THR A 75 13.95 25.17 -8.78
N TYR A 76 15.27 25.01 -8.78
CA TYR A 76 16.21 25.95 -9.40
C TYR A 76 16.40 25.72 -10.90
N ARG A 77 16.13 24.53 -11.38
CA ARG A 77 16.51 24.02 -12.71
C ARG A 77 16.21 24.99 -13.88
N PHE A 78 15.14 25.76 -13.77
CA PHE A 78 14.68 26.67 -14.81
C PHE A 78 14.51 28.13 -14.29
N GLN A 79 15.14 28.44 -13.16
CA GLN A 79 15.03 29.74 -12.48
C GLN A 79 16.42 30.36 -12.36
N GLU A 80 16.61 31.55 -12.95
CA GLU A 80 17.88 32.28 -12.86
C GLU A 80 17.85 33.36 -11.79
N ALA A 81 16.67 33.80 -11.36
CA ALA A 81 16.50 34.93 -10.45
C ALA A 81 17.13 34.71 -9.06
N HIS A 82 17.30 33.44 -8.62
CA HIS A 82 17.95 33.12 -7.35
C HIS A 82 19.40 33.58 -7.27
N ILE A 83 20.09 33.70 -8.42
CA ILE A 83 21.49 34.14 -8.49
C ILE A 83 21.63 35.63 -8.05
N TYR A 84 20.58 36.42 -8.24
CA TYR A 84 20.59 37.85 -8.04
C TYR A 84 19.67 38.33 -6.91
N CYS A 85 18.85 37.45 -6.33
CA CYS A 85 17.82 37.85 -5.38
C CYS A 85 17.69 36.80 -4.25
N GLU A 86 18.24 37.13 -3.08
CA GLU A 86 18.23 36.27 -1.89
C GLU A 86 16.81 35.83 -1.46
N PRO A 87 15.76 36.70 -1.43
CA PRO A 87 14.40 36.28 -1.11
C PRO A 87 13.85 35.25 -2.09
N VAL A 88 14.23 35.27 -3.36
CA VAL A 88 13.84 34.28 -4.37
C VAL A 88 14.55 32.97 -4.11
N ASP A 89 15.82 32.97 -3.72
CA ASP A 89 16.58 31.81 -3.33
C ASP A 89 15.95 31.11 -2.11
N GLU A 90 15.60 31.86 -1.08
CA GLU A 90 14.92 31.34 0.11
C GLU A 90 13.57 30.72 -0.23
N GLN A 91 12.77 31.36 -1.07
CA GLN A 91 11.49 30.83 -1.52
C GLN A 91 11.68 29.51 -2.29
N LEU A 92 12.61 29.46 -3.25
CA LEU A 92 12.86 28.27 -4.04
C LEU A 92 13.33 27.08 -3.18
N ARG A 93 14.15 27.33 -2.13
CA ARG A 93 14.54 26.29 -1.17
C ARG A 93 13.34 25.77 -0.39
N SER A 94 12.52 26.68 0.13
CA SER A 94 11.31 26.30 0.87
C SER A 94 10.33 25.54 -0.02
N ASP A 95 10.15 25.93 -1.27
CA ASP A 95 9.31 25.23 -2.24
C ASP A 95 9.87 23.82 -2.58
N ALA A 96 11.20 23.69 -2.74
CA ALA A 96 11.84 22.40 -2.95
C ALA A 96 11.57 21.45 -1.77
N GLU A 97 11.72 21.93 -0.55
CA GLU A 97 11.45 21.15 0.66
C GLU A 97 9.96 20.79 0.75
N HIS A 98 9.07 21.76 0.56
CA HIS A 98 7.62 21.52 0.57
C HIS A 98 7.18 20.46 -0.45
N HIS A 99 7.62 20.58 -1.70
CA HIS A 99 7.26 19.65 -2.76
C HIS A 99 7.86 18.26 -2.53
N SER A 100 9.10 18.19 -2.03
CA SER A 100 9.76 16.91 -1.71
C SER A 100 9.05 16.16 -0.58
N LEU A 101 8.56 16.87 0.44
CA LEU A 101 7.76 16.28 1.53
C LEU A 101 6.46 15.63 1.04
N ILE A 102 5.86 16.14 -0.05
CA ILE A 102 4.63 15.59 -0.63
C ILE A 102 4.97 14.51 -1.67
N ALA A 103 5.96 14.76 -2.53
CA ALA A 103 6.34 13.87 -3.62
C ALA A 103 6.82 12.51 -3.10
N THR A 104 7.51 12.48 -1.97
CA THR A 104 8.04 11.25 -1.37
C THR A 104 6.93 10.24 -1.03
N PRO A 105 5.96 10.55 -0.16
CA PRO A 105 4.87 9.62 0.14
C PRO A 105 3.95 9.38 -1.07
N LEU A 106 3.78 10.34 -1.97
CA LEU A 106 3.00 10.16 -3.19
C LEU A 106 3.65 9.12 -4.13
N THR A 107 4.95 9.23 -4.37
CA THR A 107 5.69 8.28 -5.21
C THR A 107 5.69 6.88 -4.59
N ARG A 108 5.92 6.77 -3.28
CA ARG A 108 5.80 5.51 -2.54
C ARG A 108 4.42 4.89 -2.72
N PHE A 109 3.37 5.68 -2.56
CA PHE A 109 1.99 5.23 -2.71
C PHE A 109 1.70 4.76 -4.15
N VAL A 110 2.18 5.44 -5.18
CA VAL A 110 2.02 5.02 -6.59
C VAL A 110 2.67 3.66 -6.84
N PHE A 111 3.91 3.44 -6.40
CA PHE A 111 4.56 2.14 -6.54
C PHE A 111 3.87 1.06 -5.74
N PHE A 112 3.44 1.39 -4.53
CA PHE A 112 2.63 0.50 -3.71
C PHE A 112 1.31 0.09 -4.41
N CYS A 113 0.62 1.03 -5.06
CA CYS A 113 -0.60 0.73 -5.79
C CYS A 113 -0.39 -0.30 -6.91
N ASN A 114 0.77 -0.32 -7.55
CA ASN A 114 1.09 -1.35 -8.55
C ASN A 114 1.25 -2.74 -7.90
N ALA A 115 1.86 -2.82 -6.71
CA ALA A 115 1.91 -4.06 -5.94
C ALA A 115 0.51 -4.57 -5.58
N LEU A 116 -0.37 -3.66 -5.16
CA LEU A 116 -1.74 -3.99 -4.80
C LEU A 116 -2.55 -4.48 -6.02
N GLU A 117 -2.42 -3.83 -7.18
CA GLU A 117 -3.09 -4.28 -8.42
C GLU A 117 -2.59 -5.67 -8.86
N GLU A 118 -1.29 -5.94 -8.72
CA GLU A 118 -0.75 -7.26 -9.02
C GLU A 118 -1.25 -8.32 -8.04
N THR A 119 -1.37 -7.96 -6.75
CA THR A 119 -2.00 -8.83 -5.74
C THR A 119 -3.44 -9.16 -6.10
N TYR A 120 -4.22 -8.18 -6.53
CA TYR A 120 -5.60 -8.43 -6.99
C TYR A 120 -5.67 -9.41 -8.16
N ARG A 121 -4.76 -9.30 -9.12
CA ARG A 121 -4.66 -10.25 -10.24
C ARG A 121 -4.28 -11.65 -9.77
N PHE A 122 -3.34 -11.72 -8.83
CA PHE A 122 -2.88 -13.00 -8.29
C PHE A 122 -3.99 -13.72 -7.51
N ILE A 123 -4.74 -13.00 -6.68
CA ILE A 123 -5.83 -13.57 -5.86
C ILE A 123 -7.06 -13.88 -6.70
N SER A 124 -7.35 -13.08 -7.70
CA SER A 124 -8.54 -13.21 -8.54
C SER A 124 -8.15 -13.25 -10.02
N PRO A 125 -7.65 -14.40 -10.51
CA PRO A 125 -7.07 -14.49 -11.84
C PRO A 125 -8.08 -14.34 -12.98
N THR A 126 -9.38 -14.41 -12.71
CA THR A 126 -10.41 -14.27 -13.73
C THR A 126 -10.94 -12.84 -13.77
N TYR A 127 -10.70 -12.15 -14.87
CA TYR A 127 -11.23 -10.80 -15.10
C TYR A 127 -12.47 -10.87 -15.98
N GLU A 128 -13.60 -10.43 -15.47
CA GLU A 128 -14.83 -10.23 -16.21
C GLU A 128 -15.09 -8.73 -16.38
N GLN A 129 -15.12 -8.29 -17.63
CA GLN A 129 -15.42 -6.90 -17.93
C GLN A 129 -16.86 -6.57 -17.49
N ARG A 130 -17.04 -5.40 -16.90
CA ARG A 130 -18.34 -4.93 -16.48
C ARG A 130 -19.19 -4.60 -17.70
N PHE A 131 -20.31 -5.25 -17.83
CA PHE A 131 -21.35 -4.86 -18.76
C PHE A 131 -22.59 -4.40 -17.99
N ASP A 132 -22.90 -3.10 -18.05
CA ASP A 132 -24.21 -2.61 -17.65
C ASP A 132 -25.23 -3.11 -18.68
N ARG A 133 -25.77 -4.29 -18.48
CA ARG A 133 -26.91 -4.76 -19.25
C ARG A 133 -28.17 -4.15 -18.65
N ARG A 134 -28.82 -3.26 -19.38
CA ARG A 134 -30.23 -2.91 -19.10
C ARG A 134 -31.06 -4.09 -19.58
N THR A 135 -31.67 -4.81 -18.66
CA THR A 135 -32.73 -5.76 -19.00
C THR A 135 -33.95 -5.01 -19.52
N ALA A 136 -34.82 -5.69 -20.28
CA ALA A 136 -36.05 -5.12 -20.80
C ALA A 136 -36.98 -4.51 -19.72
N GLY A 137 -36.76 -4.81 -18.43
CA GLY A 137 -37.45 -4.23 -17.28
C GLY A 137 -36.73 -3.05 -16.62
N GLY A 138 -35.64 -2.53 -17.21
CA GLY A 138 -34.89 -1.40 -16.65
C GLY A 138 -34.02 -1.73 -15.42
N VAL A 139 -33.95 -2.97 -15.00
CA VAL A 139 -33.10 -3.43 -13.89
C VAL A 139 -31.65 -3.54 -14.38
N LYS A 140 -30.74 -2.85 -13.72
CA LYS A 140 -29.31 -3.03 -13.95
C LYS A 140 -28.86 -4.35 -13.36
N GLU A 141 -28.61 -5.34 -14.21
CA GLU A 141 -27.84 -6.50 -13.79
C GLU A 141 -26.36 -6.11 -13.68
N GLU A 142 -25.84 -6.12 -12.47
CA GLU A 142 -24.45 -5.83 -12.20
C GLU A 142 -23.60 -7.06 -12.47
N TYR A 143 -23.14 -7.20 -13.70
CA TYR A 143 -22.09 -8.18 -14.02
C TYR A 143 -20.73 -7.54 -13.82
N LEU A 144 -20.06 -7.87 -12.73
CA LEU A 144 -18.84 -7.37 -12.47
C LEU A 144 -17.87 -8.39 -12.62
N ARG A 145 -16.63 -8.39 -12.99
CA ARG A 145 -15.83 -8.12 -11.85
C ARG A 145 -14.39 -7.81 -12.23
N SER A 146 -13.95 -6.62 -11.88
CA SER A 146 -12.53 -6.32 -11.87
C SER A 146 -11.84 -7.21 -10.82
N HIS A 147 -10.54 -7.49 -11.01
CA HIS A 147 -9.74 -8.26 -10.05
C HIS A 147 -9.88 -7.70 -8.64
N SER A 148 -9.82 -6.37 -8.48
CA SER A 148 -9.97 -5.72 -7.18
C SER A 148 -11.30 -5.99 -6.48
N MET A 149 -12.40 -6.09 -7.23
CA MET A 149 -13.70 -6.36 -6.62
C MET A 149 -13.87 -7.81 -6.21
N GLN A 150 -13.36 -8.74 -7.02
CA GLN A 150 -13.36 -10.15 -6.67
C GLN A 150 -12.48 -10.39 -5.43
N ALA A 151 -11.25 -9.84 -5.42
CA ALA A 151 -10.34 -9.96 -4.31
C ALA A 151 -10.94 -9.40 -3.00
N THR A 152 -11.59 -8.22 -3.07
CA THR A 152 -12.25 -7.65 -1.88
C THR A 152 -13.47 -8.46 -1.44
N SER A 153 -14.22 -9.09 -2.36
CA SER A 153 -15.31 -10.00 -1.99
C SER A 153 -14.79 -11.26 -1.30
N ILE A 154 -13.72 -11.87 -1.84
CA ILE A 154 -13.06 -13.02 -1.22
C ILE A 154 -12.62 -12.67 0.21
N LEU A 155 -12.04 -11.49 0.41
CA LEU A 155 -11.60 -11.03 1.74
C LEU A 155 -12.79 -10.87 2.70
N ASP A 156 -13.90 -10.27 2.27
CA ASP A 156 -15.09 -10.08 3.11
C ASP A 156 -15.80 -11.39 3.46
N GLU A 157 -15.72 -12.39 2.58
CA GLU A 157 -16.28 -13.73 2.79
C GLU A 157 -15.42 -14.58 3.76
N SER A 158 -14.13 -14.23 3.90
CA SER A 158 -13.16 -15.00 4.68
C SER A 158 -13.17 -14.68 6.18
N LYS A 159 -14.34 -14.81 6.81
CA LYS A 159 -14.56 -14.51 8.23
C LYS A 159 -13.74 -15.34 9.22
N HIS A 160 -13.09 -16.40 8.75
CA HIS A 160 -12.24 -17.27 9.58
C HIS A 160 -10.84 -16.68 9.83
N LEU A 161 -10.44 -15.66 9.09
CA LEU A 161 -9.18 -14.97 9.35
C LEU A 161 -9.35 -14.06 10.56
N SER A 162 -8.43 -14.20 11.51
CA SER A 162 -8.33 -13.25 12.60
C SER A 162 -7.95 -11.87 12.05
N VAL A 163 -8.62 -10.84 12.54
CA VAL A 163 -8.27 -9.45 12.21
C VAL A 163 -6.86 -9.16 12.72
N PRO A 164 -5.93 -8.68 11.88
CA PRO A 164 -4.57 -8.38 12.31
C PRO A 164 -4.54 -7.36 13.44
N TYR A 165 -3.51 -7.45 14.27
CA TYR A 165 -3.28 -6.49 15.35
C TYR A 165 -3.37 -5.05 14.83
N ALA A 166 -3.96 -4.17 15.62
CA ALA A 166 -4.14 -2.74 15.31
C ALA A 166 -4.98 -2.40 14.07
N TYR A 167 -5.42 -3.39 13.26
CA TYR A 167 -6.08 -3.14 11.98
C TYR A 167 -7.32 -2.26 12.13
N GLN A 168 -8.20 -2.56 13.07
CA GLN A 168 -9.41 -1.76 13.28
C GLN A 168 -9.07 -0.32 13.71
N HIS A 169 -8.11 -0.13 14.61
CA HIS A 169 -7.64 1.19 15.02
C HIS A 169 -7.09 1.99 13.82
N LEU A 170 -6.31 1.34 12.96
CA LEU A 170 -5.78 1.96 11.74
C LEU A 170 -6.89 2.31 10.76
N MET A 171 -7.91 1.47 10.63
CA MET A 171 -9.09 1.71 9.79
C MET A 171 -9.90 2.92 10.26
N GLU A 172 -10.12 3.07 11.56
CA GLU A 172 -10.81 4.23 12.13
C GLU A 172 -10.02 5.53 11.89
N ASN A 173 -8.70 5.47 12.03
CA ASN A 173 -7.83 6.61 11.73
C ASN A 173 -7.85 6.96 10.23
N LEU A 174 -7.80 5.95 9.36
CA LEU A 174 -7.91 6.14 7.91
C LEU A 174 -9.26 6.76 7.53
N LEU A 175 -10.36 6.31 8.14
CA LEU A 175 -11.69 6.91 7.92
C LEU A 175 -11.69 8.40 8.26
N LYS A 176 -11.21 8.75 9.46
CA LYS A 176 -11.17 10.16 9.91
C LYS A 176 -10.37 11.04 8.96
N ILE A 177 -9.16 10.60 8.59
CA ILE A 177 -8.30 11.41 7.71
C ILE A 177 -8.83 11.48 6.28
N SER A 178 -9.45 10.42 5.77
CA SER A 178 -10.07 10.44 4.44
C SER A 178 -11.32 11.32 4.39
N GLN A 179 -12.13 11.35 5.43
CA GLN A 179 -13.26 12.29 5.54
C GLN A 179 -12.81 13.75 5.50
N ILE A 180 -11.72 14.08 6.22
CA ILE A 180 -11.12 15.42 6.16
C ILE A 180 -10.67 15.74 4.74
N TYR A 181 -9.94 14.83 4.10
CA TYR A 181 -9.41 15.01 2.75
C TYR A 181 -10.53 15.20 1.71
N PHE A 182 -11.49 14.29 1.64
CA PHE A 182 -12.59 14.39 0.68
C PHE A 182 -13.53 15.58 0.97
N GLY A 183 -13.69 15.95 2.24
CA GLY A 183 -14.43 17.16 2.64
C GLY A 183 -13.74 18.44 2.17
N GLN A 184 -12.42 18.48 2.14
CA GLN A 184 -11.64 19.66 1.77
C GLN A 184 -11.44 19.77 0.25
N PHE A 185 -11.14 18.65 -0.43
CA PHE A 185 -10.76 18.66 -1.84
C PHE A 185 -11.86 18.18 -2.78
N GLY A 186 -13.03 17.87 -2.23
CA GLY A 186 -14.17 17.38 -3.00
C GLY A 186 -14.06 15.88 -3.31
N GLY A 187 -15.14 15.37 -3.87
CA GLY A 187 -15.31 13.95 -4.14
C GLY A 187 -16.12 13.25 -3.07
N THR A 188 -16.48 12.01 -3.36
CA THR A 188 -17.21 11.15 -2.43
C THR A 188 -16.40 9.92 -2.10
N LEU A 189 -16.36 9.57 -0.83
CA LEU A 189 -15.75 8.33 -0.39
C LEU A 189 -16.70 7.16 -0.69
N ASP A 190 -16.54 6.54 -1.86
CA ASP A 190 -17.33 5.37 -2.28
C ASP A 190 -16.74 4.09 -1.69
N VAL A 191 -17.25 3.66 -0.56
CA VAL A 191 -16.88 2.40 0.11
C VAL A 191 -17.79 1.23 -0.27
N ARG A 192 -18.67 1.40 -1.24
CA ARG A 192 -19.57 0.36 -1.77
C ARG A 192 -20.39 -0.37 -0.69
N GLY A 193 -20.94 0.39 0.25
CA GLY A 193 -21.77 -0.11 1.34
C GLY A 193 -21.01 -0.81 2.47
N ARG A 194 -19.67 -0.84 2.44
CA ARG A 194 -18.85 -1.42 3.50
C ARG A 194 -18.71 -0.49 4.69
N THR A 195 -18.51 -1.09 5.84
CA THR A 195 -18.28 -0.41 7.12
C THR A 195 -16.86 -0.64 7.62
N VAL A 196 -16.43 0.09 8.62
CA VAL A 196 -15.09 -0.07 9.26
C VAL A 196 -14.88 -1.49 9.81
N GLY A 197 -15.96 -2.24 10.10
CA GLY A 197 -15.89 -3.63 10.54
C GLY A 197 -15.60 -4.64 9.41
N ASP A 198 -15.77 -4.25 8.15
CA ASP A 198 -15.52 -5.12 7.02
C ASP A 198 -14.02 -5.13 6.67
N GLN A 199 -13.44 -6.30 6.48
CA GLN A 199 -11.99 -6.44 6.26
C GLN A 199 -11.50 -5.71 5.00
N SER A 200 -12.34 -5.60 3.97
CA SER A 200 -12.00 -4.90 2.73
C SER A 200 -12.24 -3.39 2.75
N TYR A 201 -12.81 -2.83 3.83
CA TYR A 201 -13.13 -1.39 3.90
C TYR A 201 -11.93 -0.50 3.56
N GLY A 202 -10.77 -0.75 4.18
CA GLY A 202 -9.55 0.01 3.94
C GLY A 202 -9.10 -0.03 2.48
N LEU A 203 -9.24 -1.18 1.82
CA LEU A 203 -8.93 -1.32 0.39
C LEU A 203 -9.86 -0.47 -0.49
N GLN A 204 -11.12 -0.25 -0.09
CA GLN A 204 -12.01 0.67 -0.81
C GLN A 204 -11.57 2.12 -0.63
N VAL A 205 -11.13 2.51 0.58
CA VAL A 205 -10.57 3.86 0.81
C VAL A 205 -9.30 4.06 -0.02
N VAL A 206 -8.37 3.10 0.01
CA VAL A 206 -7.14 3.12 -0.81
C VAL A 206 -7.48 3.28 -2.29
N ARG A 207 -8.47 2.56 -2.79
CA ARG A 207 -8.94 2.67 -4.18
C ARG A 207 -9.45 4.09 -4.51
N ASN A 208 -10.20 4.72 -3.61
CA ASN A 208 -10.69 6.08 -3.83
C ASN A 208 -9.52 7.07 -3.93
N VAL A 209 -8.57 7.00 -2.99
CA VAL A 209 -7.39 7.87 -3.01
C VAL A 209 -6.53 7.61 -4.26
N ARG A 210 -6.31 6.34 -4.61
CA ARG A 210 -5.58 5.97 -5.85
C ARG A 210 -6.26 6.53 -7.09
N ASN A 211 -7.59 6.50 -7.15
CA ASN A 211 -8.32 7.07 -8.27
C ASN A 211 -8.15 8.59 -8.35
N HIS A 212 -8.14 9.31 -7.22
CA HIS A 212 -7.83 10.74 -7.21
C HIS A 212 -6.43 11.02 -7.79
N VAL A 213 -5.44 10.24 -7.39
CA VAL A 213 -4.07 10.35 -7.93
C VAL A 213 -4.03 10.04 -9.42
N ALA A 214 -4.63 8.92 -9.84
CA ALA A 214 -4.57 8.44 -11.22
C ALA A 214 -5.32 9.33 -12.22
N HIS A 215 -6.40 9.99 -11.78
CA HIS A 215 -7.19 10.90 -12.62
C HIS A 215 -6.74 12.37 -12.55
N GLY A 216 -5.64 12.66 -11.87
CA GLY A 216 -5.10 14.02 -11.77
C GLY A 216 -5.94 14.98 -10.92
N VAL A 217 -6.82 14.47 -10.07
CA VAL A 217 -7.60 15.28 -9.12
C VAL A 217 -6.95 15.38 -7.73
N PHE A 218 -5.78 14.75 -7.56
CA PHE A 218 -4.99 14.90 -6.35
C PHE A 218 -4.51 16.36 -6.24
N PRO A 219 -4.72 17.03 -5.09
CA PRO A 219 -4.46 18.45 -4.97
C PRO A 219 -2.96 18.75 -5.04
N LEU A 220 -2.60 19.75 -5.85
CA LEU A 220 -1.30 20.37 -5.78
C LEU A 220 -1.35 21.40 -4.63
N LEU A 221 -0.73 21.06 -3.51
CA LEU A 221 -0.74 21.93 -2.33
C LEU A 221 0.27 23.08 -2.50
N GLU A 222 -0.17 24.28 -2.22
CA GLU A 222 0.71 25.45 -2.14
C GLU A 222 1.57 25.38 -0.88
N ASN A 223 2.74 26.04 -0.94
CA ASN A 223 3.63 26.12 0.21
C ASN A 223 3.06 27.05 1.28
N PRO A 224 2.75 26.56 2.49
CA PRO A 224 2.15 27.37 3.55
C PRO A 224 3.07 28.45 4.12
N GLU A 225 4.35 28.48 3.75
CA GLU A 225 5.26 29.55 4.14
C GLU A 225 5.13 30.78 3.24
N TYR A 226 4.60 30.60 2.02
CA TYR A 226 4.49 31.68 1.01
C TYR A 226 3.07 31.89 0.49
N SER A 227 2.10 31.07 0.91
CA SER A 227 0.71 31.21 0.51
C SER A 227 -0.20 31.38 1.72
N MET A 228 -1.00 32.46 1.71
CA MET A 228 -2.02 32.70 2.74
C MET A 228 -3.21 31.73 2.65
N ASN A 229 -3.35 31.02 1.53
CA ASN A 229 -4.44 30.06 1.30
C ASN A 229 -4.04 28.62 1.69
N ALA A 230 -2.79 28.40 2.04
CA ALA A 230 -2.26 27.11 2.43
C ALA A 230 -2.00 27.04 3.94
N ASP A 231 -2.10 25.83 4.50
CA ASP A 231 -1.80 25.61 5.90
C ASP A 231 -0.99 24.30 6.10
N HIS A 232 -0.18 24.30 7.16
CA HIS A 232 0.66 23.16 7.53
C HIS A 232 -0.16 21.90 7.91
N LEU A 233 -1.37 22.08 8.42
CA LEU A 233 -2.23 20.98 8.84
C LEU A 233 -2.74 20.22 7.62
N THR A 234 -3.19 20.92 6.59
CA THR A 234 -3.60 20.32 5.29
C THR A 234 -2.48 19.53 4.67
N ARG A 235 -1.25 20.09 4.59
CA ARG A 235 -0.08 19.36 4.11
C ARG A 235 0.17 18.09 4.93
N ARG A 236 0.21 18.21 6.25
CA ARG A 236 0.41 17.06 7.14
C ARG A 236 -0.67 16.00 7.00
N ASN A 237 -1.94 16.39 6.89
CA ASN A 237 -3.05 15.47 6.72
C ASN A 237 -2.97 14.73 5.38
N THR A 238 -2.58 15.41 4.31
CA THR A 238 -2.39 14.79 2.98
C THR A 238 -1.25 13.77 2.99
N ILE A 239 -0.11 14.11 3.59
CA ILE A 239 1.02 13.18 3.78
C ILE A 239 0.59 11.97 4.62
N ASN A 240 -0.10 12.19 5.72
CA ASN A 240 -0.60 11.14 6.59
C ASN A 240 -1.61 10.24 5.88
N LEU A 241 -2.50 10.79 5.05
CA LEU A 241 -3.44 10.01 4.26
C LEU A 241 -2.71 9.02 3.33
N LEU A 242 -1.70 9.49 2.59
CA LEU A 242 -0.91 8.63 1.69
C LEU A 242 -0.19 7.51 2.46
N ASN A 243 0.43 7.84 3.59
CA ASN A 243 1.11 6.87 4.44
C ASN A 243 0.14 5.86 5.06
N GLN A 244 -1.03 6.31 5.54
CA GLN A 244 -2.07 5.42 6.07
C GLN A 244 -2.66 4.52 4.98
N CYS A 245 -2.92 5.05 3.78
CA CYS A 245 -3.37 4.26 2.64
C CYS A 245 -2.34 3.17 2.28
N THR A 246 -1.06 3.51 2.27
CA THR A 246 0.01 2.55 2.01
C THR A 246 0.06 1.47 3.09
N ARG A 247 -0.02 1.85 4.37
CA ARG A 247 0.00 0.92 5.52
C ARG A 247 -1.18 -0.04 5.49
N ILE A 248 -2.40 0.49 5.38
CA ILE A 248 -3.63 -0.30 5.34
C ILE A 248 -3.66 -1.20 4.11
N GLY A 249 -3.25 -0.68 2.97
CA GLY A 249 -3.16 -1.47 1.76
C GLY A 249 -2.14 -2.60 1.86
N ALA A 250 -0.98 -2.39 2.52
CA ALA A 250 0.00 -3.43 2.77
C ALA A 250 -0.56 -4.53 3.70
N ILE A 251 -1.28 -4.17 4.77
CA ILE A 251 -2.01 -5.14 5.58
C ILE A 251 -3.09 -5.84 4.74
N GLY A 252 -3.74 -5.13 3.81
CA GLY A 252 -4.67 -5.73 2.86
C GLY A 252 -4.01 -6.78 1.95
N ILE A 253 -2.78 -6.55 1.49
CA ILE A 253 -1.99 -7.56 0.76
C ILE A 253 -1.70 -8.77 1.65
N GLN A 254 -1.28 -8.57 2.90
CA GLN A 254 -1.06 -9.66 3.86
C GLN A 254 -2.32 -10.53 4.01
N LEU A 255 -3.48 -9.90 4.22
CA LEU A 255 -4.76 -10.58 4.35
C LEU A 255 -5.16 -11.33 3.08
N LEU A 256 -5.06 -10.70 1.92
CA LEU A 256 -5.39 -11.33 0.64
C LEU A 256 -4.52 -12.55 0.36
N LEU A 257 -3.21 -12.46 0.59
CA LEU A 257 -2.33 -13.60 0.45
C LEU A 257 -2.62 -14.70 1.48
N ALA A 258 -3.02 -14.31 2.71
CA ALA A 258 -3.36 -15.28 3.76
C ALA A 258 -4.66 -16.04 3.50
N VAL A 259 -5.63 -15.42 2.79
CA VAL A 259 -6.93 -16.06 2.50
C VAL A 259 -6.81 -17.18 1.50
N ASP A 260 -6.12 -16.92 0.40
CA ASP A 260 -6.22 -17.72 -0.82
C ASP A 260 -4.91 -18.46 -1.08
N ASN A 261 -4.41 -19.18 -0.05
CA ASN A 261 -3.15 -19.83 -0.24
C ASN A 261 -2.98 -21.16 0.47
N ASP A 262 -3.11 -22.21 -0.32
CA ASP A 262 -2.78 -23.59 0.10
C ASP A 262 -1.26 -23.86 0.03
N GLY A 263 -0.48 -22.91 -0.53
CA GLY A 263 0.94 -23.08 -0.85
C GLY A 263 1.92 -22.63 0.23
N PHE A 264 1.47 -22.21 1.42
CA PHE A 264 2.37 -21.81 2.52
C PHE A 264 3.36 -22.90 2.98
N GLN A 265 3.18 -24.14 2.54
CA GLN A 265 4.05 -25.27 2.88
C GLN A 265 5.08 -25.60 1.79
N SER A 266 5.00 -24.97 0.62
CA SER A 266 5.88 -25.27 -0.50
C SER A 266 6.81 -24.09 -0.80
N ILE A 267 7.74 -23.83 0.11
CA ILE A 267 8.83 -22.91 -0.21
C ILE A 267 9.83 -23.69 -1.05
N MET A 268 9.86 -23.37 -2.33
CA MET A 268 10.93 -23.85 -3.18
C MET A 268 12.15 -22.95 -2.95
N TYR A 269 13.07 -23.42 -2.11
CA TYR A 269 14.42 -22.90 -2.11
C TYR A 269 15.04 -23.20 -3.46
N GLY A 270 15.60 -22.18 -4.11
CA GLY A 270 16.54 -22.42 -5.19
C GLY A 270 17.66 -23.31 -4.63
N GLU A 271 18.01 -24.36 -5.34
CA GLU A 271 19.02 -25.37 -4.98
C GLU A 271 20.42 -24.78 -4.65
N ASN A 272 20.58 -23.47 -4.69
CA ASN A 272 21.83 -22.73 -4.49
C ASN A 272 21.90 -21.94 -3.18
N CYS A 273 21.00 -22.14 -2.23
CA CYS A 273 21.12 -21.52 -0.92
C CYS A 273 21.98 -22.42 -0.02
N ASP A 274 23.31 -22.22 -0.03
CA ASP A 274 24.27 -22.95 0.79
C ASP A 274 24.12 -22.66 2.31
N ASP A 275 23.23 -21.76 2.68
CA ASP A 275 22.99 -21.39 4.07
C ASP A 275 21.79 -22.18 4.65
N TYR A 276 22.13 -23.32 5.24
CA TYR A 276 21.17 -24.25 5.85
C TYR A 276 20.31 -23.58 6.94
N ASP A 277 20.87 -22.67 7.71
CA ASP A 277 20.15 -22.00 8.80
C ASP A 277 19.09 -21.03 8.26
N TYR A 278 19.38 -20.39 7.15
CA TYR A 278 18.46 -19.51 6.44
C TYR A 278 17.27 -20.26 5.87
N GLY A 279 17.57 -21.43 5.28
CA GLY A 279 16.56 -22.34 4.74
C GLY A 279 15.55 -22.81 5.78
N ASN A 280 16.05 -23.21 6.93
CA ASN A 280 15.23 -23.67 8.03
C ASN A 280 14.36 -22.53 8.60
N TYR A 281 14.91 -21.32 8.77
CA TYR A 281 14.15 -20.16 9.23
C TYR A 281 12.93 -19.91 8.38
N PHE A 282 13.09 -19.87 7.05
CA PHE A 282 11.96 -19.58 6.16
C PHE A 282 10.97 -20.73 6.11
N SER A 283 11.43 -21.99 6.07
CA SER A 283 10.53 -23.16 6.05
C SER A 283 9.67 -23.26 7.32
N GLU A 284 10.22 -22.87 8.47
CA GLU A 284 9.53 -22.93 9.75
C GLU A 284 8.62 -21.71 10.00
N ASN A 285 9.01 -20.53 9.48
CA ASN A 285 8.36 -19.26 9.80
C ASN A 285 7.49 -18.68 8.68
N MET A 286 7.54 -19.21 7.46
CA MET A 286 6.68 -18.78 6.37
C MET A 286 5.26 -19.27 6.55
N SER A 287 4.67 -18.94 7.69
CA SER A 287 3.32 -19.29 8.06
C SER A 287 2.34 -18.16 7.78
N ARG A 288 1.05 -18.49 7.84
CA ARG A 288 -0.03 -17.51 7.75
C ARG A 288 0.02 -16.51 8.92
N GLU A 289 0.38 -16.99 10.11
CA GLU A 289 0.53 -16.19 11.32
C GLU A 289 1.67 -15.17 11.18
N TYR A 290 2.79 -15.59 10.62
CA TYR A 290 3.90 -14.69 10.30
C TYR A 290 3.48 -13.62 9.30
N LEU A 291 2.88 -14.01 8.18
CA LEU A 291 2.41 -13.08 7.17
C LEU A 291 1.47 -12.03 7.78
N THR A 292 0.51 -12.44 8.60
CA THR A 292 -0.47 -11.50 9.19
C THR A 292 0.10 -10.63 10.31
N SER A 293 1.34 -10.87 10.76
CA SER A 293 2.04 -10.10 11.80
C SER A 293 3.15 -9.18 11.28
N LEU A 294 3.51 -9.22 9.98
CA LEU A 294 4.65 -8.48 9.40
C LEU A 294 4.63 -6.96 9.64
N HIS A 295 3.47 -6.38 9.87
CA HIS A 295 3.31 -4.94 10.17
C HIS A 295 3.69 -4.56 11.60
N ARG A 296 3.96 -5.54 12.49
CA ARG A 296 4.33 -5.31 13.90
C ARG A 296 5.84 -5.16 14.04
N SER A 297 6.26 -4.36 15.01
CA SER A 297 7.68 -4.14 15.34
C SER A 297 8.33 -5.32 16.04
N GLN A 298 7.54 -6.23 16.61
CA GLN A 298 8.02 -7.44 17.26
C GLN A 298 7.69 -8.66 16.41
N ASP A 299 8.63 -9.59 16.33
CA ASP A 299 8.50 -10.83 15.58
C ASP A 299 7.77 -11.86 16.44
N PHE A 300 6.46 -11.81 16.41
CA PHE A 300 5.62 -12.69 17.21
C PHE A 300 5.61 -14.11 16.67
N GLY A 301 6.01 -15.04 17.54
CA GLY A 301 5.90 -16.49 17.28
C GLY A 301 6.96 -17.04 16.34
N LEU A 302 7.99 -16.29 16.00
CA LEU A 302 9.13 -16.80 15.24
C LEU A 302 10.08 -17.58 16.17
N ASN A 303 10.67 -18.63 15.63
CA ASN A 303 11.71 -19.37 16.32
C ASN A 303 12.98 -18.50 16.38
N GLU A 304 13.32 -17.97 17.58
CA GLU A 304 14.45 -17.07 17.76
C GLU A 304 15.78 -17.69 17.38
N SER A 305 15.91 -19.02 17.38
CA SER A 305 17.15 -19.72 17.02
C SER A 305 17.51 -19.62 15.54
N ALA A 306 16.54 -19.28 14.69
CA ALA A 306 16.71 -19.12 13.26
C ALA A 306 16.62 -17.65 12.80
N TYR A 307 16.67 -16.70 13.73
CA TYR A 307 16.39 -15.30 13.46
C TYR A 307 17.57 -14.59 12.81
N PHE A 308 17.47 -14.30 11.53
CA PHE A 308 18.37 -13.40 10.82
C PHE A 308 17.76 -11.99 10.83
N ARG A 309 18.27 -11.12 11.70
CA ARG A 309 17.77 -9.74 11.79
C ARG A 309 18.25 -8.91 10.61
N TRP A 310 17.44 -8.82 9.56
CA TRP A 310 17.69 -7.87 8.47
C TRP A 310 17.90 -6.44 8.95
N SER A 311 17.27 -6.06 10.08
CA SER A 311 17.46 -4.75 10.72
C SER A 311 18.88 -4.47 11.17
N GLU A 312 19.73 -5.50 11.36
CA GLU A 312 21.14 -5.32 11.73
C GLU A 312 22.02 -4.99 10.52
N PHE A 313 21.55 -5.29 9.30
CA PHE A 313 22.27 -4.98 8.06
C PHE A 313 21.80 -3.69 7.38
N ALA A 314 20.62 -3.19 7.69
CA ALA A 314 20.11 -1.92 7.17
C ALA A 314 20.74 -0.68 7.80
N GLY A 315 21.68 -0.84 8.73
CA GLY A 315 22.38 0.23 9.46
C GLY A 315 23.86 0.42 9.05
N THR A 316 24.33 -0.23 8.00
CA THR A 316 25.62 0.01 7.35
C THR A 316 25.38 0.48 5.91
#